data_4e2f4f448ab3b5769d7ac9c5e2b69c35
#
_entry.id   4e2f4f448ab3b5769d7ac9c5e2b69c35
#
_cell.length_a   1.000
_cell.length_b   1.000
_cell.length_c   1.000
_cell.angle_alpha   90.00
_cell.angle_beta   90.00
_cell.angle_gamma   90.00
#
_symmetry.space_group_name_H-M   'P 1'
#
loop_
_entity.id
_entity.type
_entity.pdbx_description
1 polymer ?
#
loop_
_entity_poly.entity_id
_entity_poly.type
_entity_poly.pdbx_seq_one_letter_code
_entity_poly.pdbx_strand_id
1 'polypeptide(L)'
;EYAFGPRQTPDGKLWVTLNIPFDAEPYGAADWRGWAARIDANTGATEYVAAGLRSPAGVEISPWGDVFYTDNQGEWNNASKLSKIEVGDFHGHPHGMPSIDLPGSLVDSIPDSLPRDGTWMKDLQEEIPSYKMPSVWFPYVKMGQSPSGFKWDTTGGKFGPFHGQVFVGDQHHAMIMRVFLEEVGNHWQGAVFNFRRGLQSGALRLAFGTDDSLFIGMSARGWGSIGPDAFGLQRLVWKGLTPFEVHEMHAKPNGFELTFTEPVDRQSAEDPASYRMESYTYELSSRYGGPEDDKIEVNITSATVADDGLSVRLTIDPIRAGYVHELHLVGVRNIEGDNLLHTEAYYTLVNIPER
;
A
#
# COMPACT_ATOMS: atom_id res chain seq x y z
N GLU A 1 19.35 0.83 -12.78
CA GLU A 1 17.99 0.47 -13.16
C GLU A 1 17.72 -0.95 -12.76
N TYR A 2 16.50 -1.19 -12.27
CA TYR A 2 16.13 -2.47 -11.69
C TYR A 2 14.94 -3.07 -12.44
N ALA A 3 14.86 -4.41 -12.42
CA ALA A 3 13.67 -5.16 -12.75
C ALA A 3 13.36 -6.08 -11.56
N PHE A 4 12.09 -6.18 -11.18
CA PHE A 4 11.67 -7.00 -10.07
C PHE A 4 10.67 -8.07 -10.52
N GLY A 5 10.73 -9.19 -9.85
CA GLY A 5 10.06 -10.43 -10.22
C GLY A 5 11.10 -11.51 -10.57
N PRO A 6 10.75 -12.53 -11.37
CA PRO A 6 9.40 -12.82 -11.82
C PRO A 6 8.51 -13.37 -10.71
N ARG A 7 7.19 -13.19 -10.89
CA ARG A 7 6.16 -13.90 -10.14
C ARG A 7 5.25 -14.63 -11.11
N GLN A 8 4.94 -15.87 -10.83
CA GLN A 8 4.12 -16.69 -11.71
C GLN A 8 2.66 -16.69 -11.25
N THR A 9 1.75 -16.28 -12.14
CA THR A 9 0.30 -16.38 -11.94
C THR A 9 -0.20 -17.82 -12.18
N PRO A 10 -1.40 -18.17 -11.68
CA PRO A 10 -1.96 -19.51 -11.87
C PRO A 10 -2.13 -19.95 -13.34
N ASP A 11 -2.25 -19.02 -14.27
CA ASP A 11 -2.28 -19.25 -15.72
C ASP A 11 -0.90 -19.52 -16.34
N GLY A 12 0.17 -19.54 -15.52
CA GLY A 12 1.53 -19.84 -15.92
C GLY A 12 2.32 -18.65 -16.47
N LYS A 13 1.76 -17.46 -16.55
CA LYS A 13 2.48 -16.25 -16.98
C LYS A 13 3.44 -15.75 -15.89
N LEU A 14 4.59 -15.24 -16.32
CA LEU A 14 5.59 -14.63 -15.44
C LEU A 14 5.43 -13.09 -15.47
N TRP A 15 5.24 -12.49 -14.31
CA TRP A 15 5.09 -11.04 -14.18
C TRP A 15 6.37 -10.40 -13.66
N VAL A 16 6.77 -9.30 -14.30
CA VAL A 16 7.92 -8.48 -13.93
C VAL A 16 7.54 -6.99 -13.96
N THR A 17 8.20 -6.21 -13.10
CA THR A 17 8.09 -4.75 -13.11
C THR A 17 9.45 -4.14 -13.43
N LEU A 18 9.45 -3.07 -14.23
CA LEU A 18 10.61 -2.41 -14.78
C LEU A 18 10.67 -0.97 -14.24
N ASN A 19 11.71 -0.64 -13.48
CA ASN A 19 11.90 0.71 -12.96
C ASN A 19 12.25 1.69 -14.07
N ILE A 20 11.93 2.97 -13.86
CA ILE A 20 12.50 4.05 -14.67
C ILE A 20 14.01 4.11 -14.47
N PRO A 21 14.79 4.68 -15.42
CA PRO A 21 16.21 4.93 -15.23
C PRO A 21 16.48 5.89 -14.06
N PHE A 22 17.65 5.81 -13.46
CA PHE A 22 18.24 6.93 -12.74
C PHE A 22 18.45 8.07 -13.72
N ASP A 23 18.26 9.29 -13.28
CA ASP A 23 18.28 10.45 -14.18
C ASP A 23 17.30 10.24 -15.34
N ALA A 24 16.01 10.11 -14.99
CA ALA A 24 14.94 9.73 -15.91
C ALA A 24 14.68 10.75 -17.04
N GLU A 25 15.33 11.92 -16.98
CA GLU A 25 15.24 12.92 -18.06
C GLU A 25 16.28 12.66 -19.16
N PRO A 26 15.93 12.78 -20.44
CA PRO A 26 14.55 13.00 -20.93
C PRO A 26 13.69 11.75 -20.79
N TYR A 27 12.42 11.93 -20.43
CA TYR A 27 11.49 10.81 -20.30
C TYR A 27 11.35 10.05 -21.63
N GLY A 28 11.27 8.70 -21.53
CA GLY A 28 11.16 7.82 -22.68
C GLY A 28 12.48 7.56 -23.43
N ALA A 29 13.63 7.97 -22.89
CA ALA A 29 14.93 7.68 -23.50
C ALA A 29 15.27 6.17 -23.58
N ALA A 30 14.56 5.32 -22.85
CA ALA A 30 14.68 3.88 -22.88
C ALA A 30 13.31 3.22 -22.90
N ASP A 31 13.08 2.35 -23.90
CA ASP A 31 11.81 1.66 -24.08
C ASP A 31 11.46 0.78 -22.89
N TRP A 32 10.17 0.67 -22.63
CA TRP A 32 9.56 -0.20 -21.63
C TRP A 32 9.99 0.05 -20.18
N ARG A 33 10.63 1.18 -19.89
CA ARG A 33 10.91 1.57 -18.51
C ARG A 33 9.68 2.25 -17.89
N GLY A 34 9.44 1.92 -16.60
CA GLY A 34 8.21 2.31 -15.93
C GLY A 34 6.99 1.48 -16.34
N TRP A 35 7.21 0.21 -16.71
CA TRP A 35 6.18 -0.72 -17.14
C TRP A 35 6.11 -1.99 -16.31
N ALA A 36 4.93 -2.60 -16.30
CA ALA A 36 4.74 -3.99 -15.93
C ALA A 36 4.61 -4.85 -17.19
N ALA A 37 5.28 -5.98 -17.20
CA ALA A 37 5.23 -6.95 -18.32
C ALA A 37 4.83 -8.33 -17.81
N ARG A 38 4.10 -9.07 -18.64
CA ARG A 38 3.85 -10.49 -18.45
C ARG A 38 4.45 -11.30 -19.61
N ILE A 39 5.08 -12.41 -19.28
CA ILE A 39 5.87 -13.21 -20.19
C ILE A 39 5.30 -14.63 -20.19
N ASP A 40 5.05 -15.18 -21.37
CA ASP A 40 4.72 -16.59 -21.52
C ASP A 40 6.00 -17.43 -21.27
N ALA A 41 5.98 -18.26 -20.23
CA ALA A 41 7.15 -19.03 -19.82
C ALA A 41 7.60 -20.07 -20.84
N ASN A 42 6.73 -20.49 -21.78
CA ASN A 42 7.04 -21.52 -22.78
C ASN A 42 7.57 -20.92 -24.07
N THR A 43 7.03 -19.78 -24.50
CA THR A 43 7.31 -19.17 -25.79
C THR A 43 8.25 -17.96 -25.70
N GLY A 44 8.35 -17.34 -24.51
CA GLY A 44 9.03 -16.05 -24.31
C GLY A 44 8.25 -14.85 -24.86
N ALA A 45 7.04 -15.04 -25.38
CA ALA A 45 6.20 -13.93 -25.82
C ALA A 45 5.92 -12.99 -24.65
N THR A 46 6.17 -11.70 -24.88
CA THR A 46 6.07 -10.65 -23.86
C THR A 46 4.98 -9.66 -24.23
N GLU A 47 4.13 -9.35 -23.27
CA GLU A 47 3.10 -8.33 -23.35
C GLU A 47 3.38 -7.27 -22.27
N TYR A 48 3.30 -6.01 -22.63
CA TYR A 48 3.50 -4.88 -21.72
C TYR A 48 2.12 -4.37 -21.29
N VAL A 49 1.76 -4.64 -20.05
CA VAL A 49 0.36 -4.65 -19.59
C VAL A 49 -0.08 -3.39 -18.87
N ALA A 50 0.84 -2.67 -18.26
CA ALA A 50 0.56 -1.42 -17.54
C ALA A 50 1.76 -0.50 -17.59
N ALA A 51 1.51 0.81 -17.69
CA ALA A 51 2.52 1.86 -17.79
C ALA A 51 2.47 2.81 -16.58
N GLY A 52 3.47 3.68 -16.49
CA GLY A 52 3.48 4.75 -15.49
C GLY A 52 3.94 4.35 -14.10
N LEU A 53 4.62 3.21 -13.97
CA LEU A 53 5.32 2.82 -12.75
C LEU A 53 6.60 3.67 -12.61
N ARG A 54 6.98 4.02 -11.38
CA ARG A 54 8.21 4.78 -11.13
C ARG A 54 9.37 3.87 -10.72
N SER A 55 9.32 3.40 -9.48
CA SER A 55 10.36 2.56 -8.87
C SER A 55 9.70 1.37 -8.17
N PRO A 56 9.04 0.48 -8.92
CA PRO A 56 8.36 -0.67 -8.38
C PRO A 56 9.38 -1.65 -7.79
N ALA A 57 9.48 -1.71 -6.46
CA ALA A 57 10.50 -2.51 -5.78
C ALA A 57 9.99 -3.88 -5.29
N GLY A 58 8.69 -4.09 -5.29
CA GLY A 58 8.04 -5.36 -4.99
C GLY A 58 6.96 -5.69 -6.01
N VAL A 59 6.86 -6.95 -6.42
CA VAL A 59 5.74 -7.51 -7.18
C VAL A 59 5.39 -8.86 -6.59
N GLU A 60 4.10 -9.13 -6.40
CA GLU A 60 3.62 -10.39 -5.82
C GLU A 60 2.20 -10.70 -6.30
N ILE A 61 1.84 -11.97 -6.21
CA ILE A 61 0.51 -12.48 -6.57
C ILE A 61 -0.30 -12.66 -5.28
N SER A 62 -1.52 -12.13 -5.27
CA SER A 62 -2.45 -12.33 -4.17
C SER A 62 -2.93 -13.79 -4.08
N PRO A 63 -3.48 -14.24 -2.93
CA PRO A 63 -4.04 -15.57 -2.80
C PRO A 63 -5.19 -15.88 -3.78
N TRP A 64 -5.84 -14.85 -4.32
CA TRP A 64 -6.92 -14.98 -5.31
C TRP A 64 -6.46 -14.73 -6.76
N GLY A 65 -5.15 -14.52 -7.00
CA GLY A 65 -4.55 -14.50 -8.34
C GLY A 65 -4.29 -13.11 -8.92
N ASP A 66 -4.66 -12.03 -8.26
CA ASP A 66 -4.37 -10.67 -8.69
C ASP A 66 -2.90 -10.30 -8.48
N VAL A 67 -2.36 -9.45 -9.36
CA VAL A 67 -0.99 -8.96 -9.29
C VAL A 67 -0.96 -7.60 -8.60
N PHE A 68 -0.13 -7.49 -7.58
CA PHE A 68 0.11 -6.22 -6.88
C PHE A 68 1.58 -5.84 -6.94
N TYR A 69 1.86 -4.55 -6.78
CA TYR A 69 3.21 -4.04 -6.69
C TYR A 69 3.30 -2.91 -5.66
N THR A 70 4.49 -2.72 -5.09
CA THR A 70 4.84 -1.54 -4.30
C THR A 70 5.62 -0.56 -5.15
N ASP A 71 5.38 0.73 -4.99
CA ASP A 71 6.09 1.79 -5.70
C ASP A 71 6.64 2.84 -4.75
N ASN A 72 7.88 3.27 -5.01
CA ASN A 72 8.55 4.26 -4.18
C ASN A 72 8.15 5.67 -4.61
N GLN A 73 7.98 6.53 -3.61
CA GLN A 73 7.83 7.96 -3.76
C GLN A 73 8.93 8.57 -4.65
N GLY A 74 8.59 9.61 -5.37
CA GLY A 74 9.51 10.41 -6.17
C GLY A 74 8.76 11.34 -7.12
N GLU A 75 9.36 11.67 -8.26
CA GLU A 75 8.73 12.44 -9.32
C GLU A 75 7.47 11.71 -9.80
N TRP A 76 6.37 12.42 -10.01
CA TRP A 76 5.09 11.90 -10.48
C TRP A 76 4.48 10.78 -9.63
N ASN A 77 5.05 10.54 -8.45
CA ASN A 77 4.59 9.57 -7.46
C ASN A 77 4.81 10.16 -6.06
N ASN A 78 3.93 11.06 -5.64
CA ASN A 78 4.14 11.93 -4.47
C ASN A 78 4.14 11.21 -3.13
N ALA A 79 3.58 10.00 -3.05
CA ALA A 79 3.71 9.11 -1.90
C ALA A 79 3.98 7.69 -2.35
N SER A 80 4.73 6.94 -1.55
CA SER A 80 4.88 5.49 -1.74
C SER A 80 3.52 4.80 -1.68
N LYS A 81 3.37 3.67 -2.40
CA LYS A 81 2.06 3.02 -2.54
C LYS A 81 2.14 1.51 -2.71
N LEU A 82 1.01 0.84 -2.43
CA LEU A 82 0.66 -0.49 -2.90
C LEU A 82 -0.47 -0.35 -3.91
N SER A 83 -0.36 -1.00 -5.07
CA SER A 83 -1.39 -0.96 -6.12
C SER A 83 -1.57 -2.30 -6.78
N LYS A 84 -2.81 -2.61 -7.19
CA LYS A 84 -3.12 -3.69 -8.13
C LYS A 84 -2.68 -3.28 -9.52
N ILE A 85 -2.22 -4.24 -10.33
CA ILE A 85 -1.94 -4.06 -11.76
C ILE A 85 -3.03 -4.77 -12.55
N GLU A 86 -3.69 -4.04 -13.43
CA GLU A 86 -4.61 -4.59 -14.43
C GLU A 86 -4.12 -4.27 -15.85
N VAL A 87 -4.61 -5.01 -16.82
CA VAL A 87 -4.25 -4.77 -18.22
C VAL A 87 -4.86 -3.45 -18.68
N GLY A 88 -4.03 -2.56 -19.20
CA GLY A 88 -4.44 -1.24 -19.67
C GLY A 88 -4.23 -0.12 -18.65
N ASP A 89 -3.79 -0.41 -17.41
CA ASP A 89 -3.60 0.61 -16.38
C ASP A 89 -2.45 1.57 -16.69
N PHE A 90 -2.67 2.84 -16.31
CA PHE A 90 -1.64 3.86 -16.21
C PHE A 90 -1.48 4.32 -14.75
N HIS A 91 -0.25 4.28 -14.22
CA HIS A 91 0.04 4.55 -12.81
C HIS A 91 0.67 5.93 -12.53
N GLY A 92 0.72 6.83 -13.53
CA GLY A 92 1.00 8.26 -13.36
C GLY A 92 2.37 8.75 -13.85
N HIS A 93 3.41 7.92 -13.90
CA HIS A 93 4.75 8.40 -14.29
C HIS A 93 4.91 8.51 -15.82
N PRO A 94 5.36 9.68 -16.36
CA PRO A 94 5.38 9.95 -17.80
C PRO A 94 6.45 9.17 -18.58
N HIS A 95 7.46 8.61 -17.92
CA HIS A 95 8.56 7.91 -18.61
C HIS A 95 8.08 6.75 -19.49
N GLY A 96 7.02 6.06 -19.07
CA GLY A 96 6.44 4.94 -19.84
C GLY A 96 5.61 5.35 -21.05
N MET A 97 5.17 6.60 -21.14
CA MET A 97 4.23 7.06 -22.18
C MET A 97 4.73 6.86 -23.62
N PRO A 98 6.01 7.19 -23.97
CA PRO A 98 6.50 7.01 -25.33
C PRO A 98 6.52 5.56 -25.84
N SER A 99 6.44 4.57 -24.95
CA SER A 99 6.39 3.15 -25.34
C SER A 99 4.97 2.63 -25.61
N ILE A 100 3.92 3.44 -25.43
CA ILE A 100 2.52 3.00 -25.60
C ILE A 100 2.23 2.55 -27.02
N ASP A 101 2.77 3.24 -28.01
CA ASP A 101 2.56 2.92 -29.43
C ASP A 101 3.48 1.79 -29.96
N LEU A 102 4.34 1.24 -29.10
CA LEU A 102 5.24 0.16 -29.53
C LEU A 102 4.52 -1.20 -29.58
N PRO A 103 4.95 -2.11 -30.49
CA PRO A 103 4.37 -3.45 -30.55
C PRO A 103 4.51 -4.22 -29.23
N GLY A 104 3.39 -4.76 -28.74
CA GLY A 104 3.33 -5.50 -27.47
C GLY A 104 2.73 -4.70 -26.31
N SER A 105 2.46 -3.41 -26.50
CA SER A 105 1.69 -2.62 -25.56
C SER A 105 0.24 -3.09 -25.51
N LEU A 106 -0.30 -3.19 -24.29
CA LEU A 106 -1.72 -3.43 -24.03
C LEU A 106 -2.37 -2.24 -23.30
N VAL A 107 -1.66 -1.12 -23.19
CA VAL A 107 -2.20 0.14 -22.68
C VAL A 107 -2.76 0.92 -23.84
N ASP A 108 -4.05 1.24 -23.78
CA ASP A 108 -4.71 2.10 -24.74
C ASP A 108 -4.18 3.54 -24.63
N SER A 109 -4.56 4.37 -25.60
CA SER A 109 -4.08 5.75 -25.67
C SER A 109 -4.29 6.50 -24.34
N ILE A 110 -3.22 7.12 -23.85
CA ILE A 110 -3.27 8.18 -22.86
C ILE A 110 -3.02 9.52 -23.57
N PRO A 111 -3.38 10.67 -22.97
CA PRO A 111 -3.07 11.97 -23.57
C PRO A 111 -1.58 12.13 -23.87
N ASP A 112 -1.23 12.86 -24.94
CA ASP A 112 0.16 13.13 -25.34
C ASP A 112 0.98 13.83 -24.22
N SER A 113 0.32 14.45 -23.28
CA SER A 113 0.92 15.10 -22.12
C SER A 113 0.13 14.83 -20.86
N LEU A 114 0.83 14.72 -19.75
CA LEU A 114 0.17 14.65 -18.42
C LEU A 114 -0.53 15.98 -18.11
N PRO A 115 -1.55 15.93 -17.22
CA PRO A 115 -2.07 17.12 -16.58
C PRO A 115 -0.96 17.96 -15.95
N ARG A 116 -1.24 19.23 -15.75
CA ARG A 116 -0.28 20.14 -15.10
C ARG A 116 0.05 19.71 -13.68
N ASP A 117 1.23 20.05 -13.21
CA ASP A 117 1.60 19.97 -11.80
C ASP A 117 0.53 20.63 -10.92
N GLY A 118 0.17 19.95 -9.81
CA GLY A 118 -0.84 20.42 -8.87
C GLY A 118 -2.25 19.86 -9.13
N THR A 119 -2.45 19.05 -10.19
CA THR A 119 -3.69 18.27 -10.33
C THR A 119 -3.72 17.18 -9.25
N TRP A 120 -4.81 17.11 -8.50
CA TRP A 120 -4.93 16.05 -7.48
C TRP A 120 -5.04 14.68 -8.13
N MET A 121 -4.27 13.73 -7.59
CA MET A 121 -4.22 12.37 -8.17
C MET A 121 -5.60 11.70 -8.20
N LYS A 122 -6.49 12.04 -7.25
CA LYS A 122 -7.89 11.54 -7.24
C LYS A 122 -8.72 11.98 -8.45
N ASP A 123 -8.35 13.08 -9.09
CA ASP A 123 -9.10 13.66 -10.21
C ASP A 123 -8.50 13.26 -11.57
N LEU A 124 -7.36 12.57 -11.60
CA LEU A 124 -6.67 12.20 -12.83
C LEU A 124 -7.50 11.31 -13.77
N GLN A 125 -8.40 10.49 -13.25
CA GLN A 125 -9.26 9.64 -14.09
C GLN A 125 -10.23 10.43 -14.95
N GLU A 126 -10.53 11.69 -14.62
CA GLU A 126 -11.36 12.57 -15.46
C GLU A 126 -10.64 12.92 -16.76
N GLU A 127 -9.31 13.07 -16.72
CA GLU A 127 -8.49 13.43 -17.88
C GLU A 127 -7.81 12.19 -18.51
N ILE A 128 -7.48 11.20 -17.69
CA ILE A 128 -6.82 9.95 -18.09
C ILE A 128 -7.64 8.76 -17.58
N PRO A 129 -8.62 8.26 -18.35
CA PRO A 129 -9.53 7.18 -17.90
C PRO A 129 -8.81 5.88 -17.47
N SER A 130 -7.63 5.61 -18.04
CA SER A 130 -6.78 4.47 -17.67
C SER A 130 -5.98 4.67 -16.40
N TYR A 131 -5.99 5.88 -15.80
CA TYR A 131 -5.27 6.12 -14.55
C TYR A 131 -5.83 5.27 -13.41
N LYS A 132 -4.92 4.59 -12.70
CA LYS A 132 -5.26 3.74 -11.58
C LYS A 132 -4.86 4.40 -10.26
N MET A 133 -5.87 4.72 -9.45
CA MET A 133 -5.65 5.14 -8.07
C MET A 133 -4.94 4.01 -7.28
N PRO A 134 -4.01 4.34 -6.37
CA PRO A 134 -3.41 3.35 -5.49
C PRO A 134 -4.45 2.62 -4.64
N SER A 135 -4.20 1.34 -4.35
CA SER A 135 -4.99 0.62 -3.35
C SER A 135 -4.71 1.16 -1.94
N VAL A 136 -3.44 1.43 -1.63
CA VAL A 136 -3.04 2.02 -0.34
C VAL A 136 -1.85 2.95 -0.55
N TRP A 137 -1.97 4.21 -0.15
CA TRP A 137 -0.84 5.09 0.03
C TRP A 137 -0.12 4.80 1.36
N PHE A 138 1.20 4.87 1.32
CA PHE A 138 2.07 4.82 2.49
C PHE A 138 2.56 6.24 2.80
N PRO A 139 1.93 6.98 3.74
CA PRO A 139 2.30 8.36 4.02
C PRO A 139 3.78 8.50 4.38
N TYR A 140 4.45 9.43 3.68
CA TYR A 140 5.90 9.61 3.77
C TYR A 140 6.35 9.91 5.20
N VAL A 141 7.47 9.34 5.62
CA VAL A 141 8.04 9.41 6.97
C VAL A 141 7.18 8.70 8.02
N LYS A 142 5.86 8.79 7.96
CA LYS A 142 4.94 8.15 8.93
C LYS A 142 4.91 6.63 8.75
N MET A 143 4.71 6.20 7.50
CA MET A 143 4.60 4.78 7.16
C MET A 143 5.68 4.33 6.20
N GLY A 144 5.62 4.65 4.92
CA GLY A 144 6.59 4.19 3.94
C GLY A 144 7.49 5.30 3.41
N GLN A 145 8.75 4.96 3.13
CA GLN A 145 9.65 5.80 2.38
C GLN A 145 10.27 5.04 1.20
N SER A 146 10.56 3.76 1.38
CA SER A 146 11.10 2.89 0.35
C SER A 146 10.47 1.50 0.47
N PRO A 147 9.14 1.36 0.23
CA PRO A 147 8.49 0.07 0.27
C PRO A 147 9.09 -0.87 -0.75
N SER A 148 9.19 -2.13 -0.39
CA SER A 148 9.93 -3.14 -1.14
C SER A 148 9.13 -4.44 -1.31
N GLY A 149 9.76 -5.60 -1.12
CA GLY A 149 9.07 -6.88 -1.19
C GLY A 149 7.98 -7.03 -0.13
N PHE A 150 6.93 -7.76 -0.47
CA PHE A 150 5.79 -7.99 0.42
C PHE A 150 5.29 -9.42 0.29
N LYS A 151 4.49 -9.87 1.26
CA LYS A 151 3.88 -11.20 1.29
C LYS A 151 2.53 -11.17 1.99
N TRP A 152 1.56 -11.90 1.44
CA TRP A 152 0.31 -12.23 2.14
C TRP A 152 0.58 -13.26 3.22
N ASP A 153 -0.04 -13.09 4.38
CA ASP A 153 -0.11 -14.14 5.39
C ASP A 153 -1.11 -15.21 4.94
N THR A 154 -0.60 -16.32 4.49
CA THR A 154 -1.39 -17.51 4.11
C THR A 154 -1.18 -18.66 5.08
N THR A 155 -0.66 -18.39 6.28
CA THR A 155 -0.30 -19.43 7.26
C THR A 155 -1.50 -20.03 7.99
N GLY A 156 -2.72 -19.50 7.76
CA GLY A 156 -3.93 -19.95 8.46
C GLY A 156 -3.94 -19.65 9.95
N GLY A 157 -3.34 -18.49 10.32
CA GLY A 157 -3.27 -18.02 11.72
C GLY A 157 -2.07 -18.56 12.51
N LYS A 158 -1.15 -19.31 11.89
CA LYS A 158 0.04 -19.84 12.58
C LYS A 158 1.16 -18.80 12.75
N PHE A 159 1.10 -17.70 12.02
CA PHE A 159 1.99 -16.54 12.22
C PHE A 159 1.36 -15.45 13.11
N GLY A 160 0.13 -15.61 13.53
CA GLY A 160 -0.60 -14.68 14.38
C GLY A 160 -1.99 -14.35 13.86
N PRO A 161 -2.66 -13.31 14.36
CA PRO A 161 -4.05 -13.05 14.07
C PRO A 161 -4.31 -12.41 12.68
N PHE A 162 -3.27 -12.07 11.92
CA PHE A 162 -3.40 -11.24 10.70
C PHE A 162 -3.46 -12.05 9.41
N HIS A 163 -4.01 -13.28 9.47
CA HIS A 163 -4.18 -14.12 8.29
C HIS A 163 -4.97 -13.40 7.17
N GLY A 164 -4.49 -13.52 5.93
CA GLY A 164 -5.08 -12.87 4.76
C GLY A 164 -4.59 -11.43 4.52
N GLN A 165 -3.90 -10.82 5.47
CA GLN A 165 -3.33 -9.48 5.33
C GLN A 165 -1.94 -9.52 4.70
N VAL A 166 -1.44 -8.35 4.33
CA VAL A 166 -0.16 -8.19 3.62
C VAL A 166 0.90 -7.63 4.54
N PHE A 167 2.06 -8.26 4.59
CA PHE A 167 3.26 -7.70 5.22
C PHE A 167 4.14 -7.07 4.16
N VAL A 168 4.48 -5.78 4.32
CA VAL A 168 5.27 -4.99 3.36
C VAL A 168 6.55 -4.53 4.04
N GLY A 169 7.70 -4.85 3.44
CA GLY A 169 9.00 -4.36 3.89
C GLY A 169 9.23 -2.91 3.45
N ASP A 170 9.87 -2.11 4.30
CA ASP A 170 10.41 -0.80 3.94
C ASP A 170 11.92 -0.80 4.14
N GLN A 171 12.65 -0.48 3.05
CA GLN A 171 14.10 -0.51 3.06
C GLN A 171 14.68 0.64 3.87
N HIS A 172 14.13 1.86 3.72
CA HIS A 172 14.70 3.02 4.41
C HIS A 172 14.45 2.96 5.92
N HIS A 173 13.21 2.74 6.32
CA HIS A 173 12.84 2.73 7.75
C HIS A 173 13.22 1.45 8.49
N ALA A 174 13.81 0.46 7.82
CA ALA A 174 14.15 -0.84 8.43
C ALA A 174 12.96 -1.41 9.22
N MET A 175 11.80 -1.52 8.56
CA MET A 175 10.54 -1.91 9.18
C MET A 175 9.70 -2.83 8.29
N ILE A 176 8.71 -3.45 8.91
CA ILE A 176 7.59 -4.13 8.26
C ILE A 176 6.31 -3.35 8.56
N MET A 177 5.55 -3.03 7.54
CA MET A 177 4.18 -2.54 7.62
C MET A 177 3.20 -3.70 7.46
N ARG A 178 1.99 -3.56 7.98
CA ARG A 178 0.87 -4.48 7.76
C ARG A 178 -0.23 -3.75 6.98
N VAL A 179 -0.77 -4.39 5.97
CA VAL A 179 -1.83 -3.82 5.12
C VAL A 179 -3.04 -4.74 5.13
N PHE A 180 -4.19 -4.14 5.41
CA PHE A 180 -5.51 -4.71 5.19
C PHE A 180 -6.06 -4.19 3.86
N LEU A 181 -6.66 -5.06 3.06
CA LEU A 181 -7.28 -4.72 1.77
C LEU A 181 -8.71 -5.24 1.73
N GLU A 182 -9.59 -4.43 1.15
CA GLU A 182 -10.96 -4.78 0.80
C GLU A 182 -11.33 -4.27 -0.61
N GLU A 183 -12.26 -4.93 -1.27
CA GLU A 183 -12.77 -4.50 -2.57
C GLU A 183 -14.05 -3.70 -2.41
N VAL A 184 -14.06 -2.46 -2.91
CA VAL A 184 -15.23 -1.59 -2.91
C VAL A 184 -15.41 -0.98 -4.31
N GLY A 185 -16.56 -1.25 -4.94
CA GLY A 185 -16.84 -0.73 -6.27
C GLY A 185 -15.81 -1.13 -7.33
N ASN A 186 -15.38 -2.38 -7.35
CA ASN A 186 -14.36 -2.93 -8.25
C ASN A 186 -12.96 -2.30 -8.09
N HIS A 187 -12.68 -1.69 -6.94
CA HIS A 187 -11.36 -1.18 -6.62
C HIS A 187 -10.89 -1.74 -5.28
N TRP A 188 -9.65 -2.25 -5.24
CA TRP A 188 -8.99 -2.65 -4.01
C TRP A 188 -8.48 -1.41 -3.28
N GLN A 189 -8.92 -1.24 -2.06
CA GLN A 189 -8.53 -0.16 -1.16
C GLN A 189 -8.30 -0.71 0.25
N GLY A 190 -7.78 0.10 1.18
CA GLY A 190 -7.58 -0.40 2.52
C GLY A 190 -6.68 0.46 3.38
N ALA A 191 -6.24 -0.11 4.49
CA ALA A 191 -5.47 0.56 5.51
C ALA A 191 -4.07 -0.03 5.66
N VAL A 192 -3.09 0.84 5.97
CA VAL A 192 -1.77 0.44 6.41
C VAL A 192 -1.59 0.74 7.90
N PHE A 193 -0.92 -0.18 8.60
CA PHE A 193 -0.61 -0.14 10.03
C PHE A 193 0.87 -0.40 10.27
N ASN A 194 1.41 0.11 11.37
CA ASN A 194 2.69 -0.36 11.86
C ASN A 194 2.62 -1.86 12.18
N PHE A 195 3.77 -2.56 12.05
CA PHE A 195 3.87 -3.95 12.49
C PHE A 195 5.17 -4.19 13.26
N ARG A 196 6.34 -3.98 12.63
CA ARG A 196 7.63 -4.12 13.30
C ARG A 196 8.62 -3.08 12.80
N ARG A 197 9.28 -2.39 13.72
CA ARG A 197 10.35 -1.43 13.47
C ARG A 197 11.65 -1.90 14.11
N GLY A 198 12.77 -1.26 13.76
CA GLY A 198 14.07 -1.52 14.37
C GLY A 198 14.73 -2.81 13.88
N LEU A 199 14.51 -3.16 12.60
CA LEU A 199 15.26 -4.23 11.95
C LEU A 199 16.73 -3.81 11.81
N GLN A 200 17.63 -4.80 11.72
CA GLN A 200 19.08 -4.53 11.63
C GLN A 200 19.49 -3.84 10.32
N SER A 201 18.71 -3.96 9.25
CA SER A 201 18.92 -3.25 7.99
C SER A 201 17.61 -3.06 7.25
N GLY A 202 17.64 -2.45 6.07
CA GLY A 202 16.48 -2.21 5.23
C GLY A 202 15.79 -3.50 4.80
N ALA A 203 14.50 -3.67 5.13
CA ALA A 203 13.72 -4.81 4.69
C ALA A 203 13.55 -4.77 3.17
N LEU A 204 14.04 -5.79 2.45
CA LEU A 204 14.03 -5.82 1.00
C LEU A 204 13.18 -6.97 0.42
N ARG A 205 13.23 -8.15 1.04
CA ARG A 205 12.47 -9.33 0.62
C ARG A 205 11.89 -10.06 1.81
N LEU A 206 10.67 -10.54 1.65
CA LEU A 206 9.94 -11.30 2.65
C LEU A 206 9.62 -12.69 2.12
N ALA A 207 9.71 -13.70 2.96
CA ALA A 207 9.29 -15.06 2.65
C ALA A 207 8.82 -15.79 3.91
N PHE A 208 7.69 -16.47 3.84
CA PHE A 208 7.30 -17.43 4.88
C PHE A 208 8.11 -18.72 4.73
N GLY A 209 8.63 -19.20 5.84
CA GLY A 209 9.27 -20.51 5.93
C GLY A 209 8.27 -21.65 6.05
N THR A 210 8.75 -22.88 5.94
CA THR A 210 7.92 -24.10 6.13
C THR A 210 7.43 -24.28 7.56
N ASP A 211 7.96 -23.49 8.49
CA ASP A 211 7.59 -23.41 9.90
C ASP A 211 6.67 -22.21 10.20
N ASP A 212 6.06 -21.64 9.16
CA ASP A 212 5.15 -20.49 9.22
C ASP A 212 5.76 -19.21 9.82
N SER A 213 7.08 -19.13 9.99
CA SER A 213 7.78 -17.90 10.40
C SER A 213 8.08 -17.00 9.20
N LEU A 214 8.16 -15.68 9.42
CA LEU A 214 8.48 -14.71 8.36
C LEU A 214 9.99 -14.41 8.35
N PHE A 215 10.66 -14.76 7.26
CA PHE A 215 12.05 -14.39 6.99
C PHE A 215 12.13 -13.05 6.26
N ILE A 216 13.08 -12.21 6.67
CA ILE A 216 13.31 -10.87 6.15
C ILE A 216 14.74 -10.80 5.64
N GLY A 217 14.90 -10.80 4.33
CA GLY A 217 16.17 -10.49 3.67
C GLY A 217 16.37 -8.98 3.59
N MET A 218 17.49 -8.48 4.07
CA MET A 218 17.71 -7.06 4.30
C MET A 218 18.95 -6.54 3.60
N SER A 219 18.91 -5.28 3.15
CA SER A 219 20.04 -4.59 2.53
C SER A 219 19.86 -3.07 2.62
N ALA A 220 20.96 -2.37 2.86
CA ALA A 220 21.09 -0.92 2.67
C ALA A 220 21.74 -0.55 1.33
N ARG A 221 21.98 -1.54 0.45
CA ARG A 221 22.61 -1.31 -0.84
C ARG A 221 21.67 -0.57 -1.81
N GLY A 222 22.21 0.41 -2.49
CA GLY A 222 21.51 1.21 -3.50
C GLY A 222 20.68 2.34 -2.90
N TRP A 223 20.03 2.10 -1.76
CA TRP A 223 19.22 3.06 -1.04
C TRP A 223 19.59 3.03 0.44
N GLY A 224 19.67 4.18 1.09
CA GLY A 224 20.01 4.25 2.51
C GLY A 224 18.97 3.57 3.39
N SER A 225 19.42 3.06 4.53
CA SER A 225 18.58 2.52 5.60
C SER A 225 18.99 3.12 6.95
N ILE A 226 18.01 3.33 7.85
CA ILE A 226 18.28 3.72 9.24
C ILE A 226 18.71 2.54 10.12
N GLY A 227 18.61 1.31 9.60
CA GLY A 227 19.12 0.13 10.30
C GLY A 227 20.64 0.19 10.46
N PRO A 228 21.21 -0.32 11.57
CA PRO A 228 22.63 -0.17 11.89
C PRO A 228 23.57 -0.96 10.94
N ASP A 229 23.07 -1.98 10.27
CA ASP A 229 23.89 -2.87 9.44
C ASP A 229 23.65 -2.65 7.94
N ALA A 230 24.67 -2.97 7.12
CA ALA A 230 24.58 -2.85 5.67
C ALA A 230 23.68 -3.92 5.02
N PHE A 231 23.51 -5.06 5.66
CA PHE A 231 22.69 -6.19 5.21
C PHE A 231 22.35 -7.10 6.39
N GLY A 232 21.41 -8.03 6.17
CA GLY A 232 21.05 -8.99 7.21
C GLY A 232 19.98 -9.98 6.75
N LEU A 233 19.77 -10.96 7.61
CA LEU A 233 18.66 -11.89 7.55
C LEU A 233 18.09 -12.05 8.96
N GLN A 234 16.85 -11.66 9.14
CA GLN A 234 16.12 -11.84 10.39
C GLN A 234 14.89 -12.73 10.18
N ARG A 235 14.43 -13.33 11.27
CA ARG A 235 13.27 -14.18 11.30
C ARG A 235 12.32 -13.72 12.40
N LEU A 236 11.06 -13.46 12.03
CA LEU A 236 9.97 -13.19 12.96
C LEU A 236 9.20 -14.49 13.23
N VAL A 237 8.98 -14.78 14.50
CA VAL A 237 8.26 -15.95 14.96
C VAL A 237 7.16 -15.49 15.93
N TRP A 238 5.92 -15.89 15.66
CA TRP A 238 4.84 -15.66 16.61
C TRP A 238 5.01 -16.54 17.85
N LYS A 239 4.83 -15.94 19.01
CA LYS A 239 5.01 -16.61 20.31
C LYS A 239 3.70 -17.05 20.96
N GLY A 240 2.58 -16.99 20.23
CA GLY A 240 1.27 -17.36 20.74
C GLY A 240 0.60 -16.29 21.62
N LEU A 241 1.19 -15.08 21.68
CA LEU A 241 0.59 -13.96 22.39
C LEU A 241 0.03 -12.99 21.35
N THR A 242 -1.27 -12.79 21.37
CA THR A 242 -1.94 -11.81 20.52
C THR A 242 -1.79 -10.43 21.17
N PRO A 243 -1.23 -9.43 20.48
CA PRO A 243 -1.21 -8.07 21.00
C PRO A 243 -2.59 -7.43 20.83
N PHE A 244 -2.95 -6.49 21.70
CA PHE A 244 -4.12 -5.64 21.46
C PHE A 244 -3.82 -4.67 20.32
N GLU A 245 -4.51 -4.83 19.20
CA GLU A 245 -4.29 -4.11 17.95
C GLU A 245 -5.62 -3.84 17.22
N VAL A 246 -5.63 -2.82 16.38
CA VAL A 246 -6.62 -2.75 15.29
C VAL A 246 -6.34 -3.90 14.34
N HIS A 247 -7.31 -4.81 14.18
CA HIS A 247 -7.17 -5.95 13.28
C HIS A 247 -7.42 -5.56 11.84
N GLU A 248 -8.56 -4.91 11.57
CA GLU A 248 -8.97 -4.42 10.25
C GLU A 248 -9.65 -3.06 10.37
N MET A 249 -9.64 -2.30 9.29
CA MET A 249 -10.37 -1.04 9.17
C MET A 249 -11.14 -1.06 7.85
N HIS A 250 -12.47 -1.15 7.94
CA HIS A 250 -13.39 -1.24 6.81
C HIS A 250 -14.05 0.09 6.52
N ALA A 251 -14.13 0.47 5.24
CA ALA A 251 -14.95 1.60 4.83
C ALA A 251 -16.44 1.30 4.97
N LYS A 252 -17.18 2.32 5.32
CA LYS A 252 -18.65 2.30 5.41
C LYS A 252 -19.23 3.58 4.79
N PRO A 253 -20.52 3.63 4.49
CA PRO A 253 -21.12 4.80 3.81
C PRO A 253 -20.92 6.16 4.50
N ASN A 254 -20.72 6.16 5.81
CA ASN A 254 -20.59 7.37 6.63
C ASN A 254 -19.42 7.31 7.61
N GLY A 255 -18.39 6.52 7.31
CA GLY A 255 -17.21 6.40 8.18
C GLY A 255 -16.49 5.09 8.06
N PHE A 256 -16.09 4.51 9.19
CA PHE A 256 -15.28 3.29 9.23
C PHE A 256 -15.76 2.33 10.32
N GLU A 257 -15.50 1.05 10.12
CA GLU A 257 -15.64 0.03 11.14
C GLU A 257 -14.25 -0.56 11.42
N LEU A 258 -13.83 -0.47 12.66
CA LEU A 258 -12.60 -1.04 13.14
C LEU A 258 -12.92 -2.38 13.79
N THR A 259 -12.16 -3.43 13.45
CA THR A 259 -12.15 -4.65 14.24
C THR A 259 -10.87 -4.70 15.07
N PHE A 260 -10.90 -5.41 16.19
CA PHE A 260 -9.78 -5.50 17.12
C PHE A 260 -9.41 -6.96 17.38
N THR A 261 -8.16 -7.18 17.75
CA THR A 261 -7.65 -8.51 18.09
C THR A 261 -8.13 -9.02 19.45
N GLU A 262 -8.59 -8.11 20.32
CA GLU A 262 -9.13 -8.37 21.66
C GLU A 262 -10.34 -7.46 21.91
N PRO A 263 -11.25 -7.83 22.82
CA PRO A 263 -12.41 -6.99 23.14
C PRO A 263 -11.99 -5.65 23.75
N VAL A 264 -12.60 -4.57 23.27
CA VAL A 264 -12.38 -3.21 23.76
C VAL A 264 -13.16 -2.90 25.03
N ASP A 265 -12.62 -2.04 25.88
CA ASP A 265 -13.36 -1.41 26.95
C ASP A 265 -14.38 -0.43 26.35
N ARG A 266 -15.67 -0.72 26.58
CA ARG A 266 -16.78 0.04 25.97
C ARG A 266 -16.74 1.52 26.32
N GLN A 267 -16.38 1.86 27.57
CA GLN A 267 -16.36 3.25 28.00
C GLN A 267 -15.31 4.07 27.23
N SER A 268 -14.12 3.54 27.05
CA SER A 268 -13.05 4.20 26.31
C SER A 268 -13.29 4.21 24.81
N ALA A 269 -13.87 3.12 24.27
CA ALA A 269 -14.04 2.94 22.84
C ALA A 269 -15.30 3.65 22.28
N GLU A 270 -16.31 3.96 23.10
CA GLU A 270 -17.49 4.76 22.70
C GLU A 270 -17.29 6.27 22.90
N ASP A 271 -16.18 6.70 23.51
CA ASP A 271 -15.86 8.11 23.64
C ASP A 271 -15.20 8.65 22.34
N PRO A 272 -15.84 9.56 21.60
CA PRO A 272 -15.24 10.16 20.41
C PRO A 272 -13.91 10.85 20.69
N ALA A 273 -13.65 11.34 21.89
CA ALA A 273 -12.39 11.95 22.30
C ALA A 273 -11.22 10.95 22.36
N SER A 274 -11.50 9.64 22.33
CA SER A 274 -10.50 8.59 22.22
C SER A 274 -9.89 8.49 20.83
N TYR A 275 -10.40 9.26 19.86
CA TYR A 275 -9.98 9.21 18.47
C TYR A 275 -9.64 10.61 17.96
N ARG A 276 -8.70 10.69 17.03
CA ARG A 276 -8.48 11.86 16.19
C ARG A 276 -8.33 11.39 14.75
N MET A 277 -8.87 12.15 13.81
CA MET A 277 -8.76 11.83 12.40
C MET A 277 -8.42 13.07 11.59
N GLU A 278 -7.53 12.90 10.62
CA GLU A 278 -7.22 13.87 9.58
C GLU A 278 -7.47 13.21 8.22
N SER A 279 -7.76 14.00 7.19
CA SER A 279 -7.78 13.51 5.83
C SER A 279 -7.03 14.43 4.89
N TYR A 280 -6.32 13.85 3.91
CA TYR A 280 -5.50 14.54 2.92
C TYR A 280 -5.37 13.71 1.64
N THR A 281 -4.98 14.35 0.55
CA THR A 281 -4.70 13.71 -0.73
C THR A 281 -3.30 14.08 -1.20
N TYR A 282 -2.96 13.65 -2.43
CA TYR A 282 -1.68 13.97 -3.06
C TYR A 282 -1.92 14.55 -4.45
N GLU A 283 -1.10 15.52 -4.83
CA GLU A 283 -1.08 16.07 -6.19
C GLU A 283 -0.17 15.27 -7.12
N LEU A 284 -0.42 15.35 -8.42
CA LEU A 284 0.53 14.94 -9.44
C LEU A 284 1.59 16.03 -9.57
N SER A 285 2.86 15.71 -9.41
CA SER A 285 3.94 16.69 -9.44
C SER A 285 5.21 16.12 -10.06
N SER A 286 5.87 16.92 -10.89
CA SER A 286 7.21 16.64 -11.42
C SER A 286 8.32 16.71 -10.35
N ARG A 287 8.02 17.25 -9.17
CA ARG A 287 8.95 17.30 -8.03
C ARG A 287 9.05 15.95 -7.35
N TYR A 288 10.18 15.71 -6.69
CA TYR A 288 10.40 14.51 -5.91
C TYR A 288 9.54 14.53 -4.64
N GLY A 289 8.52 13.66 -4.61
CA GLY A 289 7.56 13.58 -3.52
C GLY A 289 6.65 14.82 -3.40
N GLY A 290 5.64 14.73 -2.61
CA GLY A 290 4.71 15.83 -2.35
C GLY A 290 4.23 15.89 -0.91
N PRO A 291 3.78 17.06 -0.45
CA PRO A 291 3.15 17.20 0.85
C PRO A 291 1.80 16.46 0.89
N GLU A 292 1.29 16.28 2.09
CA GLU A 292 -0.12 15.97 2.34
C GLU A 292 -0.94 17.22 1.98
N ASP A 293 -1.68 17.17 0.89
CA ASP A 293 -2.41 18.30 0.33
C ASP A 293 -3.89 18.28 0.71
N ASP A 294 -4.54 19.43 0.69
CA ASP A 294 -5.95 19.61 1.09
C ASP A 294 -6.29 18.94 2.45
N LYS A 295 -5.36 19.08 3.39
CA LYS A 295 -5.43 18.45 4.71
C LYS A 295 -6.45 19.15 5.60
N ILE A 296 -7.36 18.38 6.21
CA ILE A 296 -8.33 18.83 7.18
C ILE A 296 -8.41 17.89 8.38
N GLU A 297 -8.84 18.41 9.51
CA GLU A 297 -9.37 17.60 10.60
C GLU A 297 -10.75 17.04 10.21
N VAL A 298 -10.99 15.77 10.54
CA VAL A 298 -12.27 15.07 10.31
C VAL A 298 -12.95 14.86 11.64
N ASN A 299 -14.20 15.32 11.75
CA ASN A 299 -14.95 15.18 12.98
C ASN A 299 -15.49 13.75 13.13
N ILE A 300 -15.18 13.10 14.25
CA ILE A 300 -15.77 11.81 14.64
C ILE A 300 -17.02 12.12 15.45
N THR A 301 -18.19 11.93 14.81
CA THR A 301 -19.48 12.32 15.38
C THR A 301 -20.07 11.28 16.32
N SER A 302 -19.68 10.01 16.14
CA SER A 302 -20.05 8.94 17.06
C SER A 302 -19.08 7.76 16.96
N ALA A 303 -18.95 7.01 18.05
CA ALA A 303 -18.31 5.72 18.13
C ALA A 303 -19.25 4.74 18.81
N THR A 304 -19.47 3.57 18.24
CA THR A 304 -20.40 2.56 18.76
C THR A 304 -19.72 1.18 18.75
N VAL A 305 -19.64 0.57 19.92
CA VAL A 305 -19.07 -0.76 20.10
C VAL A 305 -20.13 -1.82 19.81
N ALA A 306 -19.80 -2.85 19.04
CA ALA A 306 -20.65 -4.01 18.80
C ALA A 306 -20.87 -4.82 20.09
N ASP A 307 -21.87 -5.72 20.07
CA ASP A 307 -22.26 -6.50 21.25
C ASP A 307 -21.14 -7.44 21.73
N ASP A 308 -20.32 -7.96 20.82
CA ASP A 308 -19.19 -8.83 21.13
C ASP A 308 -17.95 -8.08 21.65
N GLY A 309 -17.95 -6.76 21.58
CA GLY A 309 -16.83 -5.92 21.99
C GLY A 309 -15.63 -5.94 21.04
N LEU A 310 -15.72 -6.64 19.91
CA LEU A 310 -14.59 -6.83 18.98
C LEU A 310 -14.57 -5.84 17.83
N SER A 311 -15.62 -5.01 17.67
CA SER A 311 -15.61 -3.97 16.65
C SER A 311 -16.20 -2.65 17.15
N VAL A 312 -15.74 -1.56 16.51
CA VAL A 312 -16.20 -0.18 16.75
C VAL A 312 -16.56 0.47 15.43
N ARG A 313 -17.82 0.94 15.35
CA ARG A 313 -18.30 1.74 14.23
C ARG A 313 -18.05 3.22 14.50
N LEU A 314 -17.24 3.87 13.67
CA LEU A 314 -17.00 5.31 13.68
C LEU A 314 -17.86 5.98 12.60
N THR A 315 -18.66 6.97 12.97
CA THR A 315 -19.29 7.89 12.03
C THR A 315 -18.48 9.17 11.97
N ILE A 316 -18.19 9.64 10.77
CA ILE A 316 -17.32 10.81 10.54
C ILE A 316 -17.98 11.85 9.64
N ASP A 317 -17.54 13.10 9.75
CA ASP A 317 -17.96 14.19 8.89
C ASP A 317 -16.80 15.21 8.69
N PRO A 318 -16.38 15.47 7.43
CA PRO A 318 -16.83 14.83 6.19
C PRO A 318 -16.14 13.48 5.92
N ILE A 319 -16.82 12.58 5.17
CA ILE A 319 -16.17 11.44 4.53
C ILE A 319 -15.72 11.84 3.11
N ARG A 320 -14.49 11.53 2.73
CA ARG A 320 -13.87 12.08 1.51
C ARG A 320 -13.28 10.96 0.64
N ALA A 321 -13.92 10.67 -0.50
CA ALA A 321 -13.37 9.74 -1.50
C ALA A 321 -12.14 10.35 -2.22
N GLY A 322 -11.14 9.54 -2.51
CA GLY A 322 -9.86 9.96 -3.09
C GLY A 322 -8.83 10.47 -2.07
N TYR A 323 -9.06 10.23 -0.79
CA TYR A 323 -8.24 10.74 0.31
C TYR A 323 -7.71 9.63 1.23
N VAL A 324 -6.57 9.88 1.84
CA VAL A 324 -6.14 9.14 3.02
C VAL A 324 -6.89 9.66 4.23
N HIS A 325 -7.41 8.74 5.06
CA HIS A 325 -7.94 9.03 6.39
C HIS A 325 -6.95 8.49 7.41
N GLU A 326 -6.27 9.41 8.07
CA GLU A 326 -5.28 9.11 9.11
C GLU A 326 -5.96 9.12 10.46
N LEU A 327 -6.11 7.95 11.06
CA LEU A 327 -6.78 7.76 12.34
C LEU A 327 -5.75 7.50 13.44
N HIS A 328 -5.91 8.21 14.57
CA HIS A 328 -5.18 8.00 15.82
C HIS A 328 -6.14 7.56 16.92
N LEU A 329 -5.89 6.39 17.52
CA LEU A 329 -6.68 5.80 18.61
C LEU A 329 -6.00 6.08 19.95
N VAL A 330 -6.07 7.33 20.41
CA VAL A 330 -5.29 7.83 21.54
C VAL A 330 -5.82 7.41 22.92
N GLY A 331 -7.09 7.00 23.00
CA GLY A 331 -7.78 6.68 24.26
C GLY A 331 -8.33 5.26 24.36
N VAL A 332 -8.37 4.51 23.26
CA VAL A 332 -8.96 3.17 23.22
C VAL A 332 -8.14 2.17 24.04
N ARG A 333 -8.82 1.37 24.84
CA ARG A 333 -8.24 0.30 25.67
C ARG A 333 -8.99 -1.01 25.47
N ASN A 334 -8.32 -2.14 25.80
CA ASN A 334 -9.02 -3.42 25.93
C ASN A 334 -9.72 -3.53 27.31
N ILE A 335 -10.48 -4.59 27.53
CA ILE A 335 -11.22 -4.82 28.78
C ILE A 335 -10.31 -5.01 30.00
N GLU A 336 -9.01 -5.28 29.79
CA GLU A 336 -8.00 -5.41 30.86
C GLU A 336 -7.33 -4.05 31.17
N GLY A 337 -7.63 -3.00 30.38
CA GLY A 337 -7.11 -1.65 30.53
C GLY A 337 -5.81 -1.39 29.76
N ASP A 338 -5.36 -2.32 28.93
CA ASP A 338 -4.15 -2.17 28.13
C ASP A 338 -4.37 -1.21 26.96
N ASN A 339 -3.30 -0.53 26.57
CA ASN A 339 -3.27 0.29 25.36
C ASN A 339 -3.05 -0.57 24.10
N LEU A 340 -3.50 -0.07 22.95
CA LEU A 340 -3.07 -0.60 21.65
C LEU A 340 -1.54 -0.59 21.54
N LEU A 341 -0.98 -1.62 20.95
CA LEU A 341 0.46 -1.69 20.65
C LEU A 341 0.83 -0.63 19.59
N HIS A 342 -0.03 -0.44 18.58
CA HIS A 342 0.08 0.63 17.59
C HIS A 342 -1.25 1.38 17.54
N THR A 343 -1.18 2.69 17.58
CA THR A 343 -2.35 3.57 17.72
C THR A 343 -2.73 4.28 16.44
N GLU A 344 -2.01 4.04 15.33
CA GLU A 344 -2.23 4.73 14.06
C GLU A 344 -2.71 3.76 12.98
N ALA A 345 -3.67 4.24 12.17
CA ALA A 345 -4.15 3.58 10.96
C ALA A 345 -4.29 4.61 9.84
N TYR A 346 -3.90 4.25 8.63
CA TYR A 346 -3.94 5.13 7.45
C TYR A 346 -4.75 4.44 6.35
N TYR A 347 -6.01 4.83 6.21
CA TYR A 347 -6.92 4.24 5.21
C TYR A 347 -6.96 5.08 3.94
N THR A 348 -6.65 4.50 2.79
CA THR A 348 -6.85 5.10 1.47
C THR A 348 -8.27 4.80 1.00
N LEU A 349 -9.15 5.80 1.05
CA LEU A 349 -10.55 5.67 0.66
C LEU A 349 -10.72 6.12 -0.79
N VAL A 350 -10.77 5.18 -1.73
CA VAL A 350 -11.02 5.47 -3.16
C VAL A 350 -12.51 5.54 -3.42
N ASN A 351 -13.25 4.51 -3.02
CA ASN A 351 -14.69 4.42 -3.16
C ASN A 351 -15.39 4.35 -1.81
N ILE A 352 -16.48 5.08 -1.66
CA ILE A 352 -17.37 4.98 -0.50
C ILE A 352 -18.37 3.85 -0.79
N PRO A 353 -18.49 2.81 0.07
CA PRO A 353 -19.47 1.76 -0.15
C PRO A 353 -20.91 2.30 -0.04
N GLU A 354 -21.82 1.72 -0.80
CA GLU A 354 -23.22 2.14 -0.81
C GLU A 354 -23.99 1.66 0.44
N ARG A 355 -23.52 0.59 1.11
CA ARG A 355 -24.14 -0.04 2.28
C ARG A 355 -23.12 -0.56 3.29
#